data_a793208401e8989bd58f93393f404db6
#
_entry.id   a793208401e8989bd58f93393f404db6
#
_cell.length_a   1.000
_cell.length_b   1.000
_cell.length_c   1.000
_cell.angle_alpha   90.00
_cell.angle_beta   90.00
_cell.angle_gamma   90.00
#
_symmetry.space_group_name_H-M   'P 1'
#
loop_
_entity.id
_entity.type
_entity.pdbx_description
1 polymer ?
#
loop_
_entity_poly.entity_id
_entity_poly.type
_entity_poly.pdbx_seq_one_letter_code
_entity_poly.pdbx_strand_id
1 'polypeptide(L)'
;MHDAMIEDKKIIIMGVDVANYGGAYGATKDLLKIFGKDRVIDSPISEPAIVGAALGAAMTGLRPIAELMYIDFFGMSMDQIVNQLAKVRYMFGGQISAPLVLRTQGGTGRSAGAQHSQSLESWIMHTPGLFLSMPSKPNDAYHLLRHALRIDNPTIFIEHKLLYNSTGYLNKEDPNFSFGKANVIREGKDLSIISYSRMVNFAEQAADILNQHNINTEIIDLRTLKPLDSKTIINSVNKTKRALVLSESYYTSSVPSEITSIIFENCFKIL
;
A
#
# COMPACT_ATOMS: atom_id res chain seq x y z
N MET A 1 -13.26 -3.36 3.32
CA MET A 1 -13.95 -4.17 2.28
C MET A 1 -15.47 -4.21 2.49
N HIS A 2 -15.97 -4.66 3.62
CA HIS A 2 -17.41 -4.81 3.89
C HIS A 2 -18.24 -3.57 3.49
N ASP A 3 -17.93 -2.38 4.05
CA ASP A 3 -18.68 -1.15 3.75
C ASP A 3 -18.67 -0.81 2.26
N ALA A 4 -17.52 -0.98 1.58
CA ALA A 4 -17.41 -0.73 0.14
C ALA A 4 -18.25 -1.71 -0.69
N MET A 5 -18.33 -2.99 -0.30
CA MET A 5 -19.16 -3.99 -0.97
C MET A 5 -20.66 -3.77 -0.77
N ILE A 6 -21.07 -3.14 0.33
CA ILE A 6 -22.47 -2.70 0.52
C ILE A 6 -22.79 -1.55 -0.44
N GLU A 7 -21.89 -0.57 -0.55
CA GLU A 7 -22.09 0.64 -1.36
C GLU A 7 -22.05 0.37 -2.86
N ASP A 8 -21.17 -0.55 -3.30
CA ASP A 8 -21.00 -0.88 -4.73
C ASP A 8 -21.10 -2.38 -4.98
N LYS A 9 -22.14 -2.77 -5.71
CA LYS A 9 -22.41 -4.17 -6.11
C LYS A 9 -21.39 -4.71 -7.12
N LYS A 10 -20.59 -3.86 -7.77
CA LYS A 10 -19.55 -4.24 -8.72
C LYS A 10 -18.28 -4.76 -8.03
N ILE A 11 -18.13 -4.51 -6.73
CA ILE A 11 -16.96 -4.98 -5.98
C ILE A 11 -17.10 -6.48 -5.72
N ILE A 12 -16.11 -7.25 -6.17
CA ILE A 12 -15.96 -8.68 -5.92
C ILE A 12 -14.59 -8.92 -5.26
N ILE A 13 -14.47 -10.02 -4.54
CA ILE A 13 -13.19 -10.45 -3.94
C ILE A 13 -12.86 -11.81 -4.52
N MET A 14 -11.59 -12.01 -4.91
CA MET A 14 -11.09 -13.29 -5.40
C MET A 14 -9.65 -13.54 -4.94
N GLY A 15 -9.35 -14.79 -4.61
CA GLY A 15 -8.05 -15.20 -4.13
C GLY A 15 -8.08 -16.60 -3.52
N VAL A 16 -6.94 -17.04 -3.00
CA VAL A 16 -6.84 -18.33 -2.29
C VAL A 16 -7.42 -18.17 -0.88
N ASP A 17 -8.33 -19.07 -0.51
CA ASP A 17 -8.94 -19.14 0.84
C ASP A 17 -9.65 -17.86 1.31
N VAL A 18 -10.01 -16.94 0.40
CA VAL A 18 -10.66 -15.67 0.75
C VAL A 18 -12.13 -15.84 1.12
N ALA A 19 -12.80 -16.91 0.66
CA ALA A 19 -14.21 -17.16 0.91
C ALA A 19 -14.44 -18.01 2.16
N ASN A 20 -14.17 -19.32 2.08
CA ASN A 20 -14.52 -20.25 3.16
C ASN A 20 -13.64 -20.08 4.40
N TYR A 21 -12.36 -19.84 4.24
CA TYR A 21 -11.41 -19.65 5.35
C TYR A 21 -11.42 -18.23 5.90
N GLY A 22 -11.76 -17.24 5.06
CA GLY A 22 -11.79 -15.83 5.45
C GLY A 22 -10.45 -15.10 5.30
N GLY A 23 -9.56 -15.62 4.43
CA GLY A 23 -8.23 -15.08 4.15
C GLY A 23 -7.18 -15.49 5.18
N ALA A 24 -5.92 -15.52 4.77
CA ALA A 24 -4.79 -15.96 5.59
C ALA A 24 -4.64 -15.19 6.92
N TYR A 25 -5.12 -13.96 6.97
CA TYR A 25 -5.09 -13.08 8.14
C TYR A 25 -6.49 -12.71 8.64
N GLY A 26 -7.52 -13.40 8.21
CA GLY A 26 -8.90 -13.17 8.64
C GLY A 26 -9.54 -11.90 8.09
N ALA A 27 -8.94 -11.26 7.10
CA ALA A 27 -9.40 -9.97 6.58
C ALA A 27 -10.71 -10.04 5.77
N THR A 28 -11.04 -11.23 5.23
CA THR A 28 -12.27 -11.49 4.46
C THR A 28 -13.28 -12.36 5.23
N LYS A 29 -13.03 -12.57 6.52
CA LYS A 29 -13.91 -13.35 7.39
C LYS A 29 -15.35 -12.85 7.31
N ASP A 30 -16.30 -13.78 7.27
CA ASP A 30 -17.75 -13.57 7.18
C ASP A 30 -18.25 -12.90 5.88
N LEU A 31 -17.39 -12.43 4.97
CA LEU A 31 -17.84 -11.79 3.72
C LEU A 31 -18.60 -12.73 2.80
N LEU A 32 -18.18 -14.01 2.70
CA LEU A 32 -18.92 -15.01 1.93
C LEU A 32 -20.36 -15.17 2.42
N LYS A 33 -20.56 -15.19 3.73
CA LYS A 33 -21.89 -15.33 4.33
C LYS A 33 -22.80 -14.14 4.02
N ILE A 34 -22.23 -12.93 3.93
CA ILE A 34 -22.96 -11.70 3.72
C ILE A 34 -23.23 -11.46 2.24
N PHE A 35 -22.24 -11.67 1.36
CA PHE A 35 -22.29 -11.25 -0.03
C PHE A 35 -22.45 -12.42 -1.03
N GLY A 36 -22.32 -13.66 -0.57
CA GLY A 36 -22.50 -14.85 -1.41
C GLY A 36 -21.30 -15.19 -2.29
N LYS A 37 -21.37 -16.39 -2.89
CA LYS A 37 -20.29 -16.99 -3.70
C LYS A 37 -20.01 -16.25 -5.01
N ASP A 38 -20.96 -15.48 -5.52
CA ASP A 38 -20.80 -14.74 -6.77
C ASP A 38 -19.95 -13.46 -6.56
N ARG A 39 -19.80 -13.04 -5.31
CA ARG A 39 -19.01 -11.85 -4.95
C ARG A 39 -17.78 -12.13 -4.10
N VAL A 40 -17.68 -13.29 -3.48
CA VAL A 40 -16.51 -13.73 -2.68
C VAL A 40 -16.11 -15.10 -3.19
N ILE A 41 -15.01 -15.17 -3.94
CA ILE A 41 -14.68 -16.27 -4.83
C ILE A 41 -13.34 -16.88 -4.39
N ASP A 42 -13.37 -18.13 -3.92
CA ASP A 42 -12.15 -18.90 -3.72
C ASP A 42 -11.58 -19.32 -5.08
N SER A 43 -10.26 -19.25 -5.20
CA SER A 43 -9.50 -19.71 -6.34
C SER A 43 -8.55 -20.85 -5.94
N PRO A 44 -8.29 -21.81 -6.82
CA PRO A 44 -7.11 -22.66 -6.68
C PRO A 44 -5.83 -21.82 -6.61
N ILE A 45 -4.76 -22.40 -6.07
CA ILE A 45 -3.44 -21.75 -6.00
C ILE A 45 -2.92 -21.57 -7.44
N SER A 46 -3.09 -20.37 -7.97
CA SER A 46 -2.56 -19.94 -9.26
C SER A 46 -2.59 -18.42 -9.31
N GLU A 47 -1.54 -17.79 -8.84
CA GLU A 47 -1.44 -16.33 -8.77
C GLU A 47 -1.61 -15.66 -10.14
N PRO A 48 -1.02 -16.18 -11.26
CA PRO A 48 -1.27 -15.63 -12.57
C PRO A 48 -2.75 -15.66 -12.98
N ALA A 49 -3.45 -16.76 -12.66
CA ALA A 49 -4.88 -16.89 -12.97
C ALA A 49 -5.73 -15.91 -12.16
N ILE A 50 -5.42 -15.74 -10.87
CA ILE A 50 -6.13 -14.79 -9.99
C ILE A 50 -6.02 -13.36 -10.55
N VAL A 51 -4.80 -12.91 -10.85
CA VAL A 51 -4.58 -11.55 -11.36
C VAL A 51 -5.17 -11.38 -12.75
N GLY A 52 -4.99 -12.37 -13.65
CA GLY A 52 -5.52 -12.32 -15.01
C GLY A 52 -7.04 -12.31 -15.04
N ALA A 53 -7.71 -13.15 -14.23
CA ALA A 53 -9.16 -13.16 -14.13
C ALA A 53 -9.72 -11.87 -13.52
N ALA A 54 -9.05 -11.33 -12.49
CA ALA A 54 -9.42 -10.05 -11.90
C ALA A 54 -9.26 -8.90 -12.91
N LEU A 55 -8.18 -8.88 -13.69
CA LEU A 55 -8.02 -7.91 -14.77
C LEU A 55 -9.15 -8.00 -15.79
N GLY A 56 -9.47 -9.20 -16.28
CA GLY A 56 -10.59 -9.41 -17.20
C GLY A 56 -11.93 -8.93 -16.63
N ALA A 57 -12.19 -9.22 -15.36
CA ALA A 57 -13.37 -8.74 -14.65
C ALA A 57 -13.41 -7.21 -14.56
N ALA A 58 -12.26 -6.56 -14.28
CA ALA A 58 -12.16 -5.11 -14.24
C ALA A 58 -12.44 -4.47 -15.62
N MET A 59 -11.88 -5.05 -16.69
CA MET A 59 -12.07 -4.58 -18.06
C MET A 59 -13.54 -4.70 -18.53
N THR A 60 -14.31 -5.59 -17.91
CA THR A 60 -15.75 -5.80 -18.22
C THR A 60 -16.69 -5.05 -17.26
N GLY A 61 -16.17 -4.18 -16.41
CA GLY A 61 -16.95 -3.24 -15.61
C GLY A 61 -17.17 -3.62 -14.15
N LEU A 62 -16.52 -4.68 -13.65
CA LEU A 62 -16.47 -4.98 -12.22
C LEU A 62 -15.33 -4.20 -11.53
N ARG A 63 -15.31 -4.22 -10.19
CA ARG A 63 -14.26 -3.65 -9.35
C ARG A 63 -13.67 -4.73 -8.45
N PRO A 64 -12.78 -5.57 -8.97
CA PRO A 64 -12.26 -6.68 -8.21
C PRO A 64 -11.23 -6.25 -7.17
N ILE A 65 -11.26 -6.94 -6.03
CA ILE A 65 -10.18 -7.05 -5.07
C ILE A 65 -9.57 -8.42 -5.31
N ALA A 66 -8.39 -8.48 -5.91
CA ALA A 66 -7.62 -9.71 -6.02
C ALA A 66 -6.68 -9.83 -4.82
N GLU A 67 -6.69 -10.96 -4.13
CA GLU A 67 -5.76 -11.21 -3.04
C GLU A 67 -4.67 -12.18 -3.48
N LEU A 68 -3.41 -11.73 -3.45
CA LEU A 68 -2.24 -12.58 -3.41
C LEU A 68 -1.82 -12.74 -1.95
N MET A 69 -1.70 -13.98 -1.49
CA MET A 69 -1.50 -14.31 -0.09
C MET A 69 -0.24 -13.67 0.51
N TYR A 70 0.83 -13.55 -0.29
CA TYR A 70 2.08 -12.87 0.07
C TYR A 70 2.65 -12.10 -1.12
N ILE A 71 3.29 -10.96 -0.83
CA ILE A 71 4.02 -10.17 -1.85
C ILE A 71 5.11 -11.00 -2.54
N ASP A 72 5.63 -12.00 -1.85
CA ASP A 72 6.64 -12.94 -2.35
C ASP A 72 6.17 -13.65 -3.63
N PHE A 73 4.87 -13.92 -3.75
CA PHE A 73 4.26 -14.57 -4.92
C PHE A 73 3.92 -13.60 -6.05
N PHE A 74 4.20 -12.30 -5.85
CA PHE A 74 4.06 -11.29 -6.90
C PHE A 74 4.88 -11.68 -8.15
N GLY A 75 6.06 -12.27 -7.94
CA GLY A 75 6.90 -12.79 -9.02
C GLY A 75 6.22 -13.81 -9.93
N MET A 76 5.30 -14.63 -9.41
CA MET A 76 4.52 -15.59 -10.19
C MET A 76 3.54 -14.92 -11.17
N SER A 77 3.09 -13.71 -10.87
CA SER A 77 2.10 -12.94 -11.64
C SER A 77 2.71 -11.74 -12.37
N MET A 78 4.03 -11.65 -12.49
CA MET A 78 4.71 -10.47 -13.05
C MET A 78 4.21 -10.09 -14.45
N ASP A 79 3.94 -11.06 -15.31
CA ASP A 79 3.41 -10.76 -16.64
C ASP A 79 2.03 -10.09 -16.54
N GLN A 80 1.10 -10.67 -15.77
CA GLN A 80 -0.24 -10.14 -15.60
C GLN A 80 -0.25 -8.76 -14.94
N ILE A 81 0.69 -8.49 -14.05
CA ILE A 81 0.77 -7.21 -13.33
C ILE A 81 1.51 -6.16 -14.17
N VAL A 82 2.72 -6.47 -14.64
CA VAL A 82 3.61 -5.49 -15.28
C VAL A 82 3.26 -5.26 -16.74
N ASN A 83 2.99 -6.33 -17.51
CA ASN A 83 2.73 -6.25 -18.94
C ASN A 83 1.26 -6.02 -19.26
N GLN A 84 0.35 -6.59 -18.47
CA GLN A 84 -1.08 -6.50 -18.74
C GLN A 84 -1.74 -5.38 -17.90
N LEU A 85 -1.87 -5.56 -16.59
CA LEU A 85 -2.59 -4.65 -15.70
C LEU A 85 -2.05 -3.21 -15.78
N ALA A 86 -0.74 -3.05 -15.68
CA ALA A 86 -0.10 -1.74 -15.69
C ALA A 86 -0.19 -1.01 -17.04
N LYS A 87 -0.40 -1.72 -18.14
CA LYS A 87 -0.32 -1.19 -19.50
C LYS A 87 -1.64 -1.16 -20.25
N VAL A 88 -2.65 -1.92 -19.83
CA VAL A 88 -3.90 -2.10 -20.56
C VAL A 88 -4.55 -0.77 -20.97
N ARG A 89 -4.63 0.21 -20.06
CA ARG A 89 -5.21 1.51 -20.36
C ARG A 89 -4.46 2.25 -21.47
N TYR A 90 -3.14 2.22 -21.45
CA TYR A 90 -2.30 2.84 -22.47
C TYR A 90 -2.42 2.09 -23.81
N MET A 91 -2.35 0.77 -23.79
CA MET A 91 -2.43 -0.08 -24.98
C MET A 91 -3.76 0.05 -25.73
N PHE A 92 -4.85 0.28 -25.01
CA PHE A 92 -6.18 0.50 -25.59
C PHE A 92 -6.52 1.99 -25.77
N GLY A 93 -5.55 2.88 -25.80
CA GLY A 93 -5.75 4.31 -26.07
C GLY A 93 -6.68 5.01 -25.07
N GLY A 94 -6.74 4.53 -23.83
CA GLY A 94 -7.60 5.09 -22.76
C GLY A 94 -9.07 4.62 -22.81
N GLN A 95 -9.47 3.80 -23.77
CA GLN A 95 -10.84 3.30 -23.91
C GLN A 95 -11.23 2.28 -22.83
N ILE A 96 -10.24 1.62 -22.23
CA ILE A 96 -10.41 0.63 -21.17
C ILE A 96 -9.74 1.15 -19.90
N SER A 97 -10.41 1.00 -18.77
CA SER A 97 -9.84 1.17 -17.45
C SER A 97 -9.70 -0.18 -16.75
N ALA A 98 -8.83 -0.24 -15.75
CA ALA A 98 -8.62 -1.43 -14.94
C ALA A 98 -8.74 -1.08 -13.44
N PRO A 99 -9.97 -0.83 -12.94
CA PRO A 99 -10.22 -0.51 -11.54
C PRO A 99 -10.05 -1.77 -10.66
N LEU A 100 -8.82 -2.24 -10.51
CA LEU A 100 -8.47 -3.43 -9.75
C LEU A 100 -7.61 -3.04 -8.55
N VAL A 101 -7.95 -3.57 -7.39
CA VAL A 101 -7.10 -3.53 -6.21
C VAL A 101 -6.46 -4.90 -6.02
N LEU A 102 -5.14 -4.97 -6.20
CA LEU A 102 -4.35 -6.15 -5.88
C LEU A 102 -3.86 -6.02 -4.44
N ARG A 103 -4.50 -6.74 -3.55
CA ARG A 103 -4.21 -6.75 -2.12
C ARG A 103 -3.22 -7.87 -1.80
N THR A 104 -2.20 -7.58 -1.01
CA THR A 104 -1.19 -8.57 -0.63
C THR A 104 -0.53 -8.23 0.70
N GLN A 105 0.10 -9.22 1.33
CA GLN A 105 0.78 -9.07 2.60
C GLN A 105 2.29 -9.11 2.40
N GLY A 106 2.99 -8.15 3.01
CA GLY A 106 4.44 -8.04 2.93
C GLY A 106 5.12 -7.84 4.28
N GLY A 107 6.43 -7.64 4.23
CA GLY A 107 7.26 -7.28 5.38
C GLY A 107 7.83 -8.45 6.17
N THR A 108 8.74 -8.14 7.07
CA THR A 108 9.52 -9.07 7.87
C THR A 108 8.87 -9.42 9.22
N GLY A 109 9.56 -10.20 10.06
CA GLY A 109 9.26 -10.34 11.49
C GLY A 109 8.35 -11.50 11.89
N ARG A 110 7.88 -12.34 10.95
CA ARG A 110 7.11 -13.57 11.27
C ARG A 110 7.95 -14.85 11.24
N SER A 111 9.21 -14.75 10.84
CA SER A 111 10.13 -15.90 10.73
C SER A 111 9.57 -17.06 9.87
N ALA A 112 8.83 -16.72 8.80
CA ALA A 112 8.19 -17.69 7.91
C ALA A 112 9.10 -18.13 6.74
N GLY A 113 10.41 -17.88 6.84
CA GLY A 113 11.39 -18.20 5.82
C GLY A 113 11.55 -17.11 4.75
N ALA A 114 12.58 -17.25 3.92
CA ALA A 114 12.98 -16.24 2.93
C ALA A 114 11.89 -15.93 1.90
N GLN A 115 11.11 -16.93 1.51
CA GLN A 115 10.05 -16.81 0.50
C GLN A 115 8.72 -16.26 1.04
N HIS A 116 8.66 -15.84 2.32
CA HIS A 116 7.47 -15.30 2.96
C HIS A 116 7.81 -14.06 3.81
N SER A 117 8.94 -13.39 3.54
CA SER A 117 9.43 -12.30 4.37
C SER A 117 10.03 -11.16 3.55
N GLN A 118 9.67 -11.07 2.27
CA GLN A 118 10.23 -10.06 1.37
C GLN A 118 9.48 -8.74 1.43
N SER A 119 10.19 -7.68 1.06
CA SER A 119 9.70 -6.32 0.84
C SER A 119 9.99 -5.96 -0.61
N LEU A 120 8.99 -6.09 -1.50
CA LEU A 120 9.14 -5.97 -2.96
C LEU A 120 8.45 -4.71 -3.52
N GLU A 121 8.13 -3.74 -2.69
CA GLU A 121 7.46 -2.50 -3.07
C GLU A 121 8.21 -1.73 -4.16
N SER A 122 9.52 -1.84 -4.23
CA SER A 122 10.35 -1.19 -5.25
C SER A 122 10.03 -1.66 -6.68
N TRP A 123 9.66 -2.93 -6.87
CA TRP A 123 9.26 -3.45 -8.18
C TRP A 123 8.00 -2.77 -8.70
N ILE A 124 7.09 -2.45 -7.79
CA ILE A 124 5.82 -1.78 -8.10
C ILE A 124 6.07 -0.29 -8.35
N MET A 125 6.91 0.35 -7.51
CA MET A 125 7.29 1.75 -7.71
C MET A 125 7.93 1.97 -9.08
N HIS A 126 8.81 1.07 -9.50
CA HIS A 126 9.48 1.13 -10.80
C HIS A 126 8.52 0.90 -11.99
N THR A 127 7.35 0.28 -11.78
CA THR A 127 6.41 -0.07 -12.86
C THR A 127 5.44 1.07 -13.15
N PRO A 128 5.53 1.79 -14.30
CA PRO A 128 4.56 2.81 -14.68
C PRO A 128 3.16 2.22 -14.89
N GLY A 129 2.11 2.97 -14.48
CA GLY A 129 0.71 2.58 -14.66
C GLY A 129 0.07 1.96 -13.41
N LEU A 130 0.83 1.67 -12.36
CA LEU A 130 0.31 1.18 -11.09
C LEU A 130 0.31 2.28 -10.02
N PHE A 131 -0.64 2.23 -9.10
CA PHE A 131 -0.59 2.93 -7.82
C PHE A 131 -0.13 1.95 -6.72
N LEU A 132 0.43 2.50 -5.64
CA LEU A 132 0.95 1.72 -4.52
C LEU A 132 0.63 2.38 -3.19
N SER A 133 -0.09 1.66 -2.33
CA SER A 133 -0.44 2.07 -0.97
C SER A 133 0.14 1.11 0.07
N MET A 134 0.68 1.65 1.15
CA MET A 134 1.25 0.90 2.26
C MET A 134 0.88 1.54 3.61
N PRO A 135 -0.32 1.29 4.14
CA PRO A 135 -0.78 1.91 5.38
C PRO A 135 0.04 1.52 6.60
N SER A 136 0.16 2.43 7.55
CA SER A 136 0.78 2.20 8.87
C SER A 136 -0.24 2.11 10.02
N LYS A 137 -1.42 2.72 9.85
CA LYS A 137 -2.46 2.86 10.88
C LYS A 137 -3.81 2.34 10.37
N PRO A 138 -4.72 1.88 11.27
CA PRO A 138 -6.04 1.39 10.88
C PRO A 138 -6.89 2.41 10.11
N ASN A 139 -6.86 3.69 10.50
CA ASN A 139 -7.60 4.75 9.80
C ASN A 139 -7.11 4.91 8.35
N ASP A 140 -5.81 4.93 8.12
CA ASP A 140 -5.24 5.02 6.78
C ASP A 140 -5.53 3.78 5.95
N ALA A 141 -5.47 2.57 6.54
CA ALA A 141 -5.83 1.33 5.87
C ALA A 141 -7.28 1.38 5.35
N TYR A 142 -8.21 1.88 6.16
CA TYR A 142 -9.62 2.03 5.79
C TYR A 142 -9.78 3.01 4.60
N HIS A 143 -9.24 4.22 4.72
CA HIS A 143 -9.43 5.27 3.71
C HIS A 143 -8.68 4.99 2.41
N LEU A 144 -7.43 4.51 2.49
CA LEU A 144 -6.64 4.17 1.30
C LEU A 144 -7.31 3.06 0.48
N LEU A 145 -7.79 2.00 1.15
CA LEU A 145 -8.48 0.91 0.46
C LEU A 145 -9.79 1.38 -0.19
N ARG A 146 -10.60 2.16 0.53
CA ARG A 146 -11.85 2.72 -0.01
C ARG A 146 -11.59 3.66 -1.19
N HIS A 147 -10.55 4.46 -1.14
CA HIS A 147 -10.17 5.32 -2.26
C HIS A 147 -9.70 4.48 -3.45
N ALA A 148 -8.83 3.50 -3.23
CA ALA A 148 -8.34 2.60 -4.27
C ALA A 148 -9.50 1.88 -5.00
N LEU A 149 -10.56 1.52 -4.28
CA LEU A 149 -11.76 0.89 -4.85
C LEU A 149 -12.65 1.85 -5.66
N ARG A 150 -12.47 3.16 -5.54
CA ARG A 150 -13.28 4.17 -6.24
C ARG A 150 -12.61 4.71 -7.50
N ILE A 151 -11.29 4.67 -7.56
CA ILE A 151 -10.54 5.15 -8.73
C ILE A 151 -10.48 4.11 -9.85
N ASP A 152 -10.28 4.58 -11.07
CA ASP A 152 -10.22 3.71 -12.26
C ASP A 152 -8.80 3.24 -12.62
N ASN A 153 -7.87 3.41 -11.70
CA ASN A 153 -6.47 2.99 -11.86
C ASN A 153 -6.18 1.75 -11.01
N PRO A 154 -5.37 0.82 -11.53
CA PRO A 154 -4.95 -0.33 -10.75
C PRO A 154 -4.09 0.09 -9.56
N THR A 155 -4.43 -0.42 -8.40
CA THR A 155 -3.73 -0.13 -7.14
C THR A 155 -3.22 -1.41 -6.51
N ILE A 156 -1.92 -1.46 -6.23
CA ILE A 156 -1.33 -2.48 -5.38
C ILE A 156 -1.42 -1.99 -3.93
N PHE A 157 -2.00 -2.80 -3.08
CA PHE A 157 -2.27 -2.48 -1.68
C PHE A 157 -1.51 -3.46 -0.79
N ILE A 158 -0.38 -3.02 -0.25
CA ILE A 158 0.49 -3.87 0.58
C ILE A 158 0.20 -3.61 2.04
N GLU A 159 -0.22 -4.63 2.75
CA GLU A 159 -0.44 -4.60 4.20
C GLU A 159 0.71 -5.32 4.91
N HIS A 160 1.24 -4.72 5.97
CA HIS A 160 2.29 -5.38 6.72
C HIS A 160 1.72 -6.45 7.64
N LYS A 161 2.27 -7.67 7.55
CA LYS A 161 1.80 -8.85 8.28
C LYS A 161 1.65 -8.66 9.79
N LEU A 162 2.53 -7.89 10.41
CA LEU A 162 2.49 -7.63 11.86
C LEU A 162 1.56 -6.47 12.26
N LEU A 163 0.94 -5.78 11.30
CA LEU A 163 -0.03 -4.73 11.57
C LEU A 163 -1.49 -5.21 11.62
N TYR A 164 -1.79 -6.44 11.20
CA TYR A 164 -3.17 -6.96 11.18
C TYR A 164 -3.87 -6.96 12.54
N ASN A 165 -3.12 -7.11 13.63
CA ASN A 165 -3.65 -7.07 14.98
C ASN A 165 -3.60 -5.68 15.61
N SER A 166 -3.18 -4.66 14.87
CA SER A 166 -3.15 -3.29 15.36
C SER A 166 -4.57 -2.75 15.47
N THR A 167 -4.86 -2.07 16.57
CA THR A 167 -6.11 -1.38 16.81
C THR A 167 -5.88 0.11 16.83
N GLY A 168 -6.91 0.88 16.50
CA GLY A 168 -6.82 2.34 16.49
C GLY A 168 -8.19 2.98 16.28
N TYR A 169 -8.23 4.29 16.45
CA TYR A 169 -9.41 5.08 16.18
C TYR A 169 -9.70 5.09 14.66
N LEU A 170 -10.97 4.93 14.32
CA LEU A 170 -11.47 5.05 12.95
C LEU A 170 -12.40 6.24 12.84
N ASN A 171 -11.99 7.26 12.10
CA ASN A 171 -12.87 8.34 11.67
C ASN A 171 -13.35 8.02 10.23
N LYS A 172 -14.58 7.53 10.09
CA LYS A 172 -15.13 7.13 8.79
C LYS A 172 -15.31 8.29 7.79
N GLU A 173 -15.38 9.50 8.27
CA GLU A 173 -15.59 10.74 7.49
C GLU A 173 -14.40 11.67 7.67
N ASP A 174 -13.18 11.19 7.45
CA ASP A 174 -11.98 12.02 7.57
C ASP A 174 -11.88 13.01 6.40
N PRO A 175 -12.22 14.29 6.61
CA PRO A 175 -12.19 15.32 5.56
C PRO A 175 -10.76 15.69 5.15
N ASN A 176 -9.76 15.35 5.97
CA ASN A 176 -8.35 15.67 5.73
C ASN A 176 -7.63 14.55 4.98
N PHE A 177 -8.29 13.40 4.80
CA PHE A 177 -7.70 12.32 4.02
C PHE A 177 -7.60 12.68 2.54
N SER A 178 -6.43 12.51 1.95
CA SER A 178 -6.21 12.64 0.52
C SER A 178 -5.25 11.56 0.03
N PHE A 179 -5.69 10.80 -0.98
CA PHE A 179 -4.85 9.79 -1.60
C PHE A 179 -3.67 10.44 -2.33
N GLY A 180 -2.49 9.88 -2.20
CA GLY A 180 -1.27 10.45 -2.76
C GLY A 180 -0.69 11.61 -1.92
N LYS A 181 -1.21 11.82 -0.70
CA LYS A 181 -0.68 12.77 0.26
C LYS A 181 -0.11 12.06 1.48
N ALA A 182 1.11 12.44 1.84
CA ALA A 182 1.72 12.03 3.09
C ALA A 182 1.01 12.68 4.28
N ASN A 183 1.15 12.07 5.45
CA ASN A 183 0.63 12.60 6.71
C ASN A 183 1.80 12.99 7.61
N VAL A 184 1.85 14.24 8.04
CA VAL A 184 2.76 14.68 9.10
C VAL A 184 2.10 14.30 10.42
N ILE A 185 2.50 13.14 10.97
CA ILE A 185 1.90 12.59 12.19
C ILE A 185 2.51 13.18 13.48
N ARG A 186 3.65 13.86 13.36
CA ARG A 186 4.32 14.59 14.42
C ARG A 186 5.04 15.78 13.83
N GLU A 187 4.76 16.96 14.32
CA GLU A 187 5.50 18.18 13.95
C GLU A 187 6.86 18.22 14.64
N GLY A 188 7.87 18.73 13.93
CA GLY A 188 9.22 18.88 14.46
C GLY A 188 10.04 19.90 13.69
N LYS A 189 11.25 20.23 14.22
CA LYS A 189 12.11 21.26 13.64
C LYS A 189 13.59 20.85 13.50
N ASP A 190 14.02 19.76 14.14
CA ASP A 190 15.44 19.40 14.22
C ASP A 190 15.82 18.25 13.28
N LEU A 191 14.88 17.33 12.98
CA LEU A 191 15.09 16.16 12.14
C LEU A 191 13.76 15.75 11.49
N SER A 192 13.75 15.45 10.20
CA SER A 192 12.64 14.77 9.50
C SER A 192 12.90 13.27 9.46
N ILE A 193 12.01 12.46 10.02
CA ILE A 193 11.97 11.01 9.80
C ILE A 193 10.85 10.71 8.79
N ILE A 194 11.24 10.17 7.62
CA ILE A 194 10.35 9.84 6.53
C ILE A 194 10.21 8.33 6.47
N SER A 195 9.00 7.84 6.57
CA SER A 195 8.75 6.40 6.65
C SER A 195 7.39 6.01 6.07
N TYR A 196 7.12 4.70 6.03
CA TYR A 196 5.85 4.12 5.58
C TYR A 196 5.63 2.76 6.26
N SER A 197 4.39 2.28 6.20
CA SER A 197 4.02 0.98 6.73
C SER A 197 4.44 0.81 8.20
N ARG A 198 4.84 -0.38 8.62
CA ARG A 198 5.23 -0.70 10.00
C ARG A 198 6.34 0.20 10.56
N MET A 199 7.26 0.64 9.72
CA MET A 199 8.41 1.43 10.20
C MET A 199 8.03 2.81 10.73
N VAL A 200 6.83 3.31 10.42
CA VAL A 200 6.25 4.51 11.06
C VAL A 200 6.13 4.34 12.57
N ASN A 201 5.73 3.16 13.05
CA ASN A 201 5.62 2.89 14.50
C ASN A 201 6.99 2.93 15.18
N PHE A 202 8.05 2.50 14.51
CA PHE A 202 9.42 2.62 15.02
C PHE A 202 9.94 4.08 14.98
N ALA A 203 9.53 4.84 13.96
CA ALA A 203 9.81 6.27 13.89
C ALA A 203 9.18 7.03 15.08
N GLU A 204 7.94 6.71 15.46
CA GLU A 204 7.28 7.29 16.63
C GLU A 204 8.04 6.98 17.93
N GLN A 205 8.41 5.71 18.14
CA GLN A 205 9.18 5.28 19.32
C GLN A 205 10.56 5.97 19.37
N ALA A 206 11.26 6.05 18.24
CA ALA A 206 12.53 6.74 18.14
C ALA A 206 12.40 8.24 18.45
N ALA A 207 11.35 8.89 17.95
CA ALA A 207 11.08 10.31 18.22
C ALA A 207 10.80 10.59 19.70
N ASP A 208 10.15 9.66 20.42
CA ASP A 208 9.93 9.80 21.86
C ASP A 208 11.24 9.73 22.63
N ILE A 209 12.17 8.86 22.23
CA ILE A 209 13.53 8.79 22.82
C ILE A 209 14.33 10.05 22.48
N LEU A 210 14.30 10.49 21.22
CA LEU A 210 15.01 11.70 20.78
C LEU A 210 14.52 12.96 21.49
N ASN A 211 13.22 13.04 21.78
CA ASN A 211 12.64 14.16 22.53
C ASN A 211 13.20 14.26 23.96
N GLN A 212 13.55 13.15 24.61
CA GLN A 212 14.22 13.15 25.92
C GLN A 212 15.64 13.75 25.84
N HIS A 213 16.22 13.78 24.65
CA HIS A 213 17.51 14.40 24.35
C HIS A 213 17.37 15.81 23.72
N ASN A 214 16.17 16.43 23.83
CA ASN A 214 15.86 17.75 23.25
C ASN A 214 15.99 17.80 21.73
N ILE A 215 15.82 16.68 21.01
CA ILE A 215 15.77 16.61 19.56
C ILE A 215 14.30 16.52 19.15
N ASN A 216 13.77 17.59 18.55
CA ASN A 216 12.38 17.71 18.14
C ASN A 216 12.20 17.20 16.72
N THR A 217 11.63 16.00 16.60
CA THR A 217 11.57 15.23 15.36
C THR A 217 10.24 15.38 14.66
N GLU A 218 10.25 15.72 13.37
CA GLU A 218 9.09 15.63 12.49
C GLU A 218 8.98 14.22 11.91
N ILE A 219 7.77 13.65 11.92
CA ILE A 219 7.53 12.32 11.35
C ILE A 219 6.55 12.42 10.21
N ILE A 220 6.97 11.93 9.05
CA ILE A 220 6.15 11.84 7.83
C ILE A 220 5.83 10.38 7.55
N ASP A 221 4.53 10.06 7.60
CA ASP A 221 4.00 8.81 7.08
C ASP A 221 3.59 9.01 5.62
N LEU A 222 4.27 8.32 4.71
CA LEU A 222 4.04 8.46 3.27
C LEU A 222 2.69 7.89 2.84
N ARG A 223 2.16 6.87 3.48
CA ARG A 223 0.89 6.19 3.19
C ARG A 223 0.79 5.62 1.77
N THR A 224 1.18 6.40 0.76
CA THR A 224 1.28 5.98 -0.64
C THR A 224 2.71 6.19 -1.13
N LEU A 225 3.24 5.19 -1.81
CA LEU A 225 4.54 5.27 -2.45
C LEU A 225 4.43 5.65 -3.93
N LYS A 226 3.23 5.43 -4.52
CA LYS A 226 2.92 5.87 -5.87
C LYS A 226 1.42 6.22 -5.97
N PRO A 227 1.07 7.49 -6.17
CA PRO A 227 1.97 8.65 -6.26
C PRO A 227 2.70 8.95 -4.95
N LEU A 228 3.93 9.42 -5.04
CA LEU A 228 4.73 9.85 -3.90
C LEU A 228 4.55 11.34 -3.66
N ASP A 229 4.28 11.75 -2.41
CA ASP A 229 4.16 13.16 -2.04
C ASP A 229 5.55 13.80 -1.80
N SER A 230 6.29 13.98 -2.87
CA SER A 230 7.61 14.63 -2.84
C SER A 230 7.56 16.06 -2.26
N LYS A 231 6.45 16.77 -2.45
CA LYS A 231 6.29 18.13 -1.92
C LYS A 231 6.31 18.16 -0.39
N THR A 232 5.62 17.26 0.28
CA THR A 232 5.64 17.16 1.76
C THR A 232 7.04 16.79 2.25
N ILE A 233 7.71 15.85 1.58
CA ILE A 233 9.10 15.47 1.90
C ILE A 233 10.03 16.70 1.81
N ILE A 234 10.02 17.41 0.68
CA ILE A 234 10.87 18.57 0.43
C ILE A 234 10.59 19.70 1.44
N ASN A 235 9.31 19.98 1.73
CA ASN A 235 8.94 21.01 2.69
C ASN A 235 9.44 20.71 4.10
N SER A 236 9.34 19.46 4.54
CA SER A 236 9.82 19.00 5.83
C SER A 236 11.35 19.12 5.94
N VAL A 237 12.09 18.63 4.95
CA VAL A 237 13.55 18.68 4.94
C VAL A 237 14.05 20.13 4.86
N ASN A 238 13.38 21.00 4.11
CA ASN A 238 13.69 22.43 4.09
C ASN A 238 13.53 23.10 5.46
N LYS A 239 12.58 22.64 6.28
CA LYS A 239 12.36 23.10 7.66
C LYS A 239 13.44 22.57 8.62
N THR A 240 13.66 21.28 8.62
CA THR A 240 14.51 20.60 9.60
C THR A 240 15.98 20.55 9.23
N LYS A 241 16.31 20.64 7.95
CA LYS A 241 17.68 20.57 7.37
C LYS A 241 18.43 19.27 7.69
N ARG A 242 17.71 18.25 8.10
CA ARG A 242 18.24 16.91 8.40
C ARG A 242 17.15 15.90 8.08
N ALA A 243 17.51 14.81 7.42
CA ALA A 243 16.57 13.76 7.05
C ALA A 243 17.10 12.38 7.41
N LEU A 244 16.21 11.54 7.92
CA LEU A 244 16.38 10.10 8.07
C LEU A 244 15.26 9.41 7.30
N VAL A 245 15.60 8.58 6.32
CA VAL A 245 14.63 7.74 5.62
C VAL A 245 14.68 6.34 6.23
N LEU A 246 13.56 5.90 6.81
CA LEU A 246 13.47 4.67 7.57
C LEU A 246 12.58 3.66 6.87
N SER A 247 13.11 2.47 6.57
CA SER A 247 12.42 1.38 5.89
C SER A 247 13.00 0.03 6.32
N GLU A 248 12.23 -1.04 6.12
CA GLU A 248 12.70 -2.42 6.30
C GLU A 248 13.05 -3.10 4.96
N SER A 249 12.91 -2.39 3.84
CA SER A 249 13.24 -2.92 2.52
C SER A 249 14.74 -3.10 2.31
N TYR A 250 15.12 -3.85 1.27
CA TYR A 250 16.52 -3.97 0.86
C TYR A 250 17.12 -2.60 0.54
N TYR A 251 18.41 -2.44 0.81
CA TYR A 251 19.11 -1.17 0.59
C TYR A 251 19.21 -0.81 -0.90
N THR A 252 19.56 -1.78 -1.74
CA THR A 252 19.81 -1.57 -3.17
C THR A 252 18.51 -1.29 -3.92
N SER A 253 18.48 -0.20 -4.70
CA SER A 253 17.33 0.19 -5.54
C SER A 253 16.01 0.25 -4.77
N SER A 254 16.08 0.73 -3.55
CA SER A 254 14.96 0.78 -2.62
C SER A 254 14.11 2.05 -2.76
N VAL A 255 12.93 2.05 -2.16
CA VAL A 255 12.13 3.27 -1.98
C VAL A 255 12.92 4.37 -1.25
N PRO A 256 13.66 4.08 -0.16
CA PRO A 256 14.59 5.05 0.43
C PRO A 256 15.60 5.66 -0.54
N SER A 257 16.11 4.89 -1.50
CA SER A 257 17.06 5.43 -2.50
C SER A 257 16.41 6.50 -3.38
N GLU A 258 15.17 6.29 -3.81
CA GLU A 258 14.39 7.29 -4.57
C GLU A 258 14.11 8.54 -3.73
N ILE A 259 13.67 8.36 -2.47
CA ILE A 259 13.42 9.48 -1.56
C ILE A 259 14.69 10.27 -1.30
N THR A 260 15.83 9.59 -1.13
CA THR A 260 17.13 10.24 -0.93
C THR A 260 17.55 11.04 -2.16
N SER A 261 17.30 10.51 -3.38
CA SER A 261 17.54 11.24 -4.64
C SER A 261 16.71 12.52 -4.70
N ILE A 262 15.40 12.44 -4.41
CA ILE A 262 14.49 13.60 -4.36
C ILE A 262 15.00 14.65 -3.36
N ILE A 263 15.40 14.24 -2.18
CA ILE A 263 15.93 15.13 -1.15
C ILE A 263 17.22 15.79 -1.65
N PHE A 264 18.15 15.01 -2.20
CA PHE A 264 19.42 15.51 -2.70
C PHE A 264 19.23 16.52 -3.85
N GLU A 265 18.38 16.20 -4.82
CA GLU A 265 18.09 17.09 -5.95
C GLU A 265 17.48 18.44 -5.54
N ASN A 266 16.64 18.45 -4.48
CA ASN A 266 15.85 19.62 -4.11
C ASN A 266 16.35 20.36 -2.86
N CYS A 267 17.11 19.69 -2.00
CA CYS A 267 17.50 20.22 -0.69
C CYS A 267 19.02 20.26 -0.44
N PHE A 268 19.84 19.86 -1.41
CA PHE A 268 21.32 19.73 -1.24
C PHE A 268 21.99 20.95 -0.61
N LYS A 269 21.56 22.17 -0.95
CA LYS A 269 22.20 23.40 -0.48
C LYS A 269 21.95 23.72 1.01
N ILE A 270 21.06 22.99 1.65
CA ILE A 270 20.60 23.26 3.02
C ILE A 270 20.86 22.13 4.01
N LEU A 271 21.27 20.95 3.51
CA LEU A 271 21.60 19.76 4.31
C LEU A 271 22.92 19.89 5.08
#